data_72cb6c19c4b5d18b2757fbf1d631ef7b
#
_entry.id   72cb6c19c4b5d18b2757fbf1d631ef7b
#
_cell.length_a   1.000
_cell.length_b   1.000
_cell.length_c   1.000
_cell.angle_alpha   90.00
_cell.angle_beta   90.00
_cell.angle_gamma   90.00
#
_symmetry.space_group_name_H-M   'P 1'
#
loop_
_entity.id
_entity.type
_entity.pdbx_description
1 polymer ?
#
loop_
_entity_poly.entity_id
_entity_poly.type
_entity_poly.pdbx_seq_one_letter_code
_entity_poly.pdbx_strand_id
1 'polypeptide(L)'
;DIVDQEKVNELVDYAIEHGVNFFDTAPLYLQGQSEAAMGIALKRHPRDKFFIATKMSNPRIPDFKQSVEMYRNSLKNLQVDYIDYYLLHSIGGGKGIETFKERFIDNGLLDFLLKEREAGRIRNLGWSFHGDVATFDYVLNMDVKWDFAMIQLNYVDWKHASRNNHAEYLYNELAKRNIPVNIMEPLLGGRLSKMADHLVARLKQRRPNDSVASWAFRFAGHHPGVLTVLSGM
;
A
#
# COMPACT_ATOMS: atom_id res chain seq x y z
N ASP A 1 -13.12 -13.49 13.29
CA ASP A 1 -13.20 -12.27 14.11
C ASP A 1 -14.26 -11.37 13.50
N ILE A 2 -15.15 -10.89 14.34
CA ILE A 2 -16.22 -9.96 13.93
C ILE A 2 -15.62 -8.55 13.98
N VAL A 3 -15.79 -7.79 12.92
CA VAL A 3 -15.38 -6.38 12.89
C VAL A 3 -16.34 -5.59 13.80
N ASP A 4 -15.79 -4.92 14.79
CA ASP A 4 -16.51 -3.93 15.60
C ASP A 4 -16.61 -2.62 14.84
N GLN A 5 -17.76 -2.39 14.18
CA GLN A 5 -17.97 -1.22 13.33
C GLN A 5 -17.95 0.09 14.12
N GLU A 6 -18.43 0.10 15.35
CA GLU A 6 -18.42 1.31 16.18
C GLU A 6 -16.98 1.71 16.49
N LYS A 7 -16.14 0.73 16.81
CA LYS A 7 -14.73 0.95 17.04
C LYS A 7 -13.99 1.41 15.80
N VAL A 8 -14.29 0.85 14.63
CA VAL A 8 -13.73 1.33 13.35
C VAL A 8 -14.12 2.78 13.09
N ASN A 9 -15.37 3.14 13.34
CA ASN A 9 -15.85 4.52 13.19
C ASN A 9 -15.08 5.48 14.10
N GLU A 10 -14.95 5.15 15.39
CA GLU A 10 -14.16 5.95 16.35
C GLU A 10 -12.71 6.15 15.90
N LEU A 11 -12.05 5.08 15.44
CA LEU A 11 -10.66 5.13 14.98
C LEU A 11 -10.50 6.01 13.73
N VAL A 12 -11.41 5.89 12.77
CA VAL A 12 -11.38 6.71 11.55
C VAL A 12 -11.66 8.16 11.85
N ASP A 13 -12.64 8.46 12.71
CA ASP A 13 -12.94 9.83 13.15
C ASP A 13 -11.72 10.45 13.80
N TYR A 14 -11.13 9.76 14.77
CA TYR A 14 -9.93 10.20 15.46
C TYR A 14 -8.75 10.43 14.50
N ALA A 15 -8.53 9.52 13.56
CA ALA A 15 -7.47 9.63 12.57
C ALA A 15 -7.64 10.88 11.70
N ILE A 16 -8.84 11.13 11.17
CA ILE A 16 -9.15 12.31 10.34
C ILE A 16 -8.99 13.60 11.15
N GLU A 17 -9.49 13.66 12.38
CA GLU A 17 -9.37 14.81 13.28
C GLU A 17 -7.90 15.15 13.58
N HIS A 18 -7.00 14.15 13.56
CA HIS A 18 -5.59 14.32 13.79
C HIS A 18 -4.73 14.42 12.52
N GLY A 19 -5.39 14.65 11.35
CA GLY A 19 -4.73 14.95 10.10
C GLY A 19 -4.32 13.74 9.26
N VAL A 20 -4.72 12.52 9.63
CA VAL A 20 -4.59 11.35 8.76
C VAL A 20 -5.63 11.43 7.66
N ASN A 21 -5.17 11.40 6.42
CA ASN A 21 -6.05 11.55 5.25
C ASN A 21 -5.86 10.46 4.19
N PHE A 22 -5.10 9.41 4.46
CA PHE A 22 -4.88 8.31 3.52
C PHE A 22 -5.23 6.98 4.19
N PHE A 23 -6.20 6.26 3.62
CA PHE A 23 -6.72 5.00 4.14
C PHE A 23 -6.49 3.87 3.15
N ASP A 24 -5.72 2.88 3.56
CA ASP A 24 -5.35 1.72 2.74
C ASP A 24 -6.09 0.46 3.20
N THR A 25 -6.69 -0.24 2.24
CA THR A 25 -7.39 -1.51 2.47
C THR A 25 -7.18 -2.49 1.31
N ALA A 26 -7.82 -3.64 1.36
CA ALA A 26 -7.89 -4.60 0.26
C ALA A 26 -9.08 -5.55 0.42
N PRO A 27 -9.59 -6.15 -0.68
CA PRO A 27 -10.72 -7.07 -0.65
C PRO A 27 -10.55 -8.27 0.27
N LEU A 28 -9.30 -8.74 0.47
CA LEU A 28 -9.01 -9.91 1.30
C LEU A 28 -8.71 -9.59 2.77
N TYR A 29 -8.60 -8.33 3.14
CA TYR A 29 -8.27 -7.95 4.51
C TYR A 29 -9.44 -8.23 5.45
N LEU A 30 -9.15 -8.69 6.67
CA LEU A 30 -10.13 -9.07 7.68
C LEU A 30 -11.20 -10.03 7.11
N GLN A 31 -10.77 -11.06 6.38
CA GLN A 31 -11.66 -12.06 5.76
C GLN A 31 -12.72 -11.44 4.83
N GLY A 32 -12.36 -10.36 4.13
CA GLY A 32 -13.23 -9.66 3.17
C GLY A 32 -14.10 -8.56 3.78
N GLN A 33 -13.96 -8.26 5.06
CA GLN A 33 -14.81 -7.28 5.75
C GLN A 33 -14.21 -5.86 5.76
N SER A 34 -12.91 -5.71 5.48
CA SER A 34 -12.20 -4.45 5.66
C SER A 34 -12.72 -3.31 4.78
N GLU A 35 -12.97 -3.57 3.49
CA GLU A 35 -13.49 -2.54 2.58
C GLU A 35 -14.87 -2.04 3.01
N ALA A 36 -15.77 -2.95 3.40
CA ALA A 36 -17.12 -2.57 3.82
C ALA A 36 -17.11 -1.76 5.12
N ALA A 37 -16.30 -2.20 6.10
CA ALA A 37 -16.15 -1.47 7.36
C ALA A 37 -15.54 -0.08 7.15
N MET A 38 -14.53 0.02 6.29
CA MET A 38 -13.92 1.29 5.94
C MET A 38 -14.88 2.21 5.18
N GLY A 39 -15.66 1.66 4.24
CA GLY A 39 -16.67 2.41 3.49
C GLY A 39 -17.74 3.02 4.39
N ILE A 40 -18.24 2.27 5.38
CA ILE A 40 -19.21 2.77 6.38
C ILE A 40 -18.58 3.91 7.20
N ALA A 41 -17.36 3.74 7.68
CA ALA A 41 -16.70 4.74 8.50
C ALA A 41 -16.39 6.02 7.71
N LEU A 42 -15.79 5.91 6.53
CA LEU A 42 -15.38 7.04 5.70
C LEU A 42 -16.55 7.83 5.11
N LYS A 43 -17.69 7.18 4.83
CA LYS A 43 -18.89 7.87 4.33
C LYS A 43 -19.43 8.94 5.29
N ARG A 44 -19.05 8.91 6.54
CA ARG A 44 -19.42 9.90 7.56
C ARG A 44 -18.68 11.23 7.40
N HIS A 45 -17.63 11.26 6.56
CA HIS A 45 -16.78 12.41 6.30
C HIS A 45 -16.93 12.92 4.87
N PRO A 46 -16.69 14.22 4.60
CA PRO A 46 -16.66 14.75 3.24
C PRO A 46 -15.59 14.02 2.39
N ARG A 47 -15.95 13.62 1.17
CA ARG A 47 -15.11 12.80 0.29
C ARG A 47 -13.78 13.46 -0.08
N ASP A 48 -13.70 14.76 -0.06
CA ASP A 48 -12.50 15.56 -0.36
C ASP A 48 -11.50 15.64 0.80
N LYS A 49 -11.85 15.09 1.97
CA LYS A 49 -10.97 15.10 3.16
C LYS A 49 -10.03 13.91 3.24
N PHE A 50 -10.21 12.89 2.40
CA PHE A 50 -9.41 11.67 2.46
C PHE A 50 -9.17 11.05 1.09
N PHE A 51 -8.11 10.26 1.03
CA PHE A 51 -7.77 9.39 -0.08
C PHE A 51 -8.01 7.93 0.31
N ILE A 52 -8.54 7.15 -0.63
CA ILE A 52 -8.73 5.71 -0.46
C ILE A 52 -7.77 4.96 -1.38
N ALA A 53 -7.06 3.98 -0.79
CA ALA A 53 -6.32 2.98 -1.53
C ALA A 53 -6.93 1.60 -1.31
N THR A 54 -7.15 0.87 -2.41
CA THR A 54 -7.48 -0.56 -2.36
C THR A 54 -6.81 -1.30 -3.53
N LYS A 55 -6.98 -2.63 -3.58
CA LYS A 55 -6.07 -3.47 -4.36
C LYS A 55 -6.81 -4.54 -5.16
N MET A 56 -6.31 -4.87 -6.34
CA MET A 56 -6.70 -6.07 -7.09
C MET A 56 -6.06 -7.30 -6.46
N SER A 57 -6.80 -7.96 -5.60
CA SER A 57 -6.35 -9.14 -4.85
C SER A 57 -6.80 -10.47 -5.47
N ASN A 58 -6.86 -10.54 -6.80
CA ASN A 58 -7.27 -11.71 -7.53
C ASN A 58 -6.37 -12.94 -7.24
N PRO A 59 -6.90 -14.16 -7.37
CA PRO A 59 -6.13 -15.39 -7.13
C PRO A 59 -5.03 -15.58 -8.18
N ARG A 60 -4.24 -16.62 -7.98
CA ARG A 60 -3.08 -16.95 -8.84
C ARG A 60 -3.48 -17.37 -10.26
N ILE A 61 -4.62 -17.99 -10.42
CA ILE A 61 -5.25 -18.32 -11.72
C ILE A 61 -6.57 -17.55 -11.76
N PRO A 62 -6.53 -16.29 -12.26
CA PRO A 62 -7.70 -15.45 -12.20
C PRO A 62 -8.62 -15.65 -13.41
N ASP A 63 -9.90 -15.71 -13.16
CA ASP A 63 -10.91 -15.45 -14.17
C ASP A 63 -11.06 -13.93 -14.33
N PHE A 64 -11.08 -13.46 -15.58
CA PHE A 64 -11.22 -12.03 -15.90
C PHE A 64 -12.52 -11.45 -15.34
N LYS A 65 -13.64 -12.16 -15.51
CA LYS A 65 -14.95 -11.67 -15.04
C LYS A 65 -14.98 -11.54 -13.52
N GLN A 66 -14.44 -12.53 -12.82
CA GLN A 66 -14.35 -12.49 -11.34
C GLN A 66 -13.44 -11.35 -10.89
N SER A 67 -12.34 -11.08 -11.59
CA SER A 67 -11.45 -9.96 -11.26
C SER A 67 -12.14 -8.61 -11.49
N VAL A 68 -12.88 -8.45 -12.56
CA VAL A 68 -13.69 -7.24 -12.82
C VAL A 68 -14.80 -7.09 -11.77
N GLU A 69 -15.42 -8.17 -11.37
CA GLU A 69 -16.43 -8.16 -10.29
C GLU A 69 -15.80 -7.78 -8.96
N MET A 70 -14.63 -8.29 -8.61
CA MET A 70 -13.87 -7.88 -7.42
C MET A 70 -13.64 -6.36 -7.41
N TYR A 71 -13.18 -5.79 -8.52
CA TYR A 71 -13.00 -4.35 -8.66
C TYR A 71 -14.31 -3.57 -8.43
N ARG A 72 -15.41 -4.02 -9.04
CA ARG A 72 -16.73 -3.38 -8.86
C ARG A 72 -17.24 -3.51 -7.43
N ASN A 73 -16.99 -4.65 -6.79
CA ASN A 73 -17.33 -4.87 -5.40
C ASN A 73 -16.52 -3.97 -4.46
N SER A 74 -15.25 -3.67 -4.77
CA SER A 74 -14.45 -2.71 -4.01
C SER A 74 -15.11 -1.32 -4.02
N LEU A 75 -15.53 -0.80 -5.18
CA LEU A 75 -16.27 0.47 -5.26
C LEU A 75 -17.55 0.45 -4.43
N LYS A 76 -18.32 -0.63 -4.53
CA LYS A 76 -19.58 -0.81 -3.79
C LYS A 76 -19.34 -0.90 -2.28
N ASN A 77 -18.38 -1.70 -1.83
CA ASN A 77 -18.05 -1.88 -0.42
C ASN A 77 -17.54 -0.59 0.21
N LEU A 78 -16.66 0.10 -0.50
CA LEU A 78 -16.12 1.40 -0.07
C LEU A 78 -17.15 2.56 -0.21
N GLN A 79 -18.28 2.32 -0.88
CA GLN A 79 -19.36 3.28 -1.11
C GLN A 79 -18.87 4.55 -1.82
N VAL A 80 -18.05 4.40 -2.86
CA VAL A 80 -17.44 5.49 -3.63
C VAL A 80 -17.60 5.29 -5.13
N ASP A 81 -17.62 6.39 -5.89
CA ASP A 81 -17.69 6.39 -7.36
C ASP A 81 -16.30 6.26 -8.01
N TYR A 82 -15.24 6.57 -7.28
CA TYR A 82 -13.86 6.47 -7.72
C TYR A 82 -12.91 6.12 -6.56
N ILE A 83 -11.80 5.50 -6.92
CA ILE A 83 -10.70 5.14 -6.00
C ILE A 83 -9.50 6.03 -6.30
N ASP A 84 -8.93 6.65 -5.27
CA ASP A 84 -7.78 7.55 -5.44
C ASP A 84 -6.51 6.80 -5.81
N TYR A 85 -6.26 5.65 -5.18
CA TYR A 85 -5.07 4.82 -5.40
C TYR A 85 -5.47 3.35 -5.54
N TYR A 86 -5.33 2.80 -6.73
CA TYR A 86 -5.62 1.39 -6.98
C TYR A 86 -4.36 0.62 -7.28
N LEU A 87 -4.16 -0.53 -6.63
CA LEU A 87 -2.92 -1.28 -6.71
C LEU A 87 -3.12 -2.67 -7.30
N LEU A 88 -2.21 -3.10 -8.16
CA LEU A 88 -1.99 -4.51 -8.41
C LEU A 88 -1.38 -5.12 -7.15
N HIS A 89 -2.10 -6.05 -6.50
CA HIS A 89 -1.76 -6.51 -5.15
C HIS A 89 -0.66 -7.55 -5.14
N SER A 90 0.36 -7.31 -4.31
CA SER A 90 1.40 -8.30 -3.97
C SER A 90 2.11 -8.88 -5.19
N ILE A 91 2.67 -8.01 -6.01
CA ILE A 91 3.52 -8.41 -7.13
C ILE A 91 4.81 -9.02 -6.60
N GLY A 92 5.29 -10.07 -7.27
CA GLY A 92 6.51 -10.80 -6.92
C GLY A 92 6.28 -12.07 -6.12
N GLY A 93 5.05 -12.35 -5.71
CA GLY A 93 4.68 -13.64 -5.11
C GLY A 93 4.68 -14.78 -6.15
N GLY A 94 4.64 -16.01 -5.64
CA GLY A 94 4.56 -17.22 -6.47
C GLY A 94 5.84 -17.44 -7.29
N LYS A 95 5.69 -17.48 -8.62
CA LYS A 95 6.78 -17.64 -9.60
C LYS A 95 7.26 -16.29 -10.18
N GLY A 96 7.09 -15.19 -9.45
CA GLY A 96 7.54 -13.87 -9.86
C GLY A 96 6.86 -13.40 -11.15
N ILE A 97 7.64 -13.16 -12.20
CA ILE A 97 7.18 -12.62 -13.50
C ILE A 97 6.07 -13.49 -14.11
N GLU A 98 6.19 -14.82 -14.06
CA GLU A 98 5.17 -15.73 -14.61
C GLU A 98 3.82 -15.50 -13.92
N THR A 99 3.80 -15.52 -12.59
CA THR A 99 2.57 -15.27 -11.83
C THR A 99 2.02 -13.85 -12.07
N PHE A 100 2.88 -12.85 -12.23
CA PHE A 100 2.43 -11.51 -12.59
C PHE A 100 1.71 -11.48 -13.94
N LYS A 101 2.29 -12.12 -14.95
CA LYS A 101 1.69 -12.22 -16.29
C LYS A 101 0.34 -12.91 -16.25
N GLU A 102 0.27 -14.09 -15.63
CA GLU A 102 -0.98 -14.84 -15.47
C GLU A 102 -2.08 -14.00 -14.79
N ARG A 103 -1.72 -13.23 -13.75
CA ARG A 103 -2.69 -12.45 -12.97
C ARG A 103 -3.19 -11.20 -13.68
N PHE A 104 -2.36 -10.54 -14.46
CA PHE A 104 -2.66 -9.17 -14.89
C PHE A 104 -2.55 -8.93 -16.40
N ILE A 105 -1.71 -9.70 -17.10
CA ILE A 105 -1.40 -9.45 -18.52
C ILE A 105 -2.19 -10.38 -19.44
N ASP A 106 -2.01 -11.69 -19.26
CA ASP A 106 -2.47 -12.70 -20.23
C ASP A 106 -4.00 -12.77 -20.33
N ASN A 107 -4.70 -12.34 -19.30
CA ASN A 107 -6.15 -12.27 -19.25
C ASN A 107 -6.72 -10.87 -19.61
N GLY A 108 -5.88 -9.89 -19.92
CA GLY A 108 -6.33 -8.53 -20.28
C GLY A 108 -6.78 -7.66 -19.10
N LEU A 109 -6.52 -8.07 -17.87
CA LEU A 109 -6.97 -7.32 -16.69
C LEU A 109 -6.27 -5.97 -16.54
N LEU A 110 -4.97 -5.89 -16.86
CA LEU A 110 -4.25 -4.62 -16.80
C LEU A 110 -4.86 -3.61 -17.79
N ASP A 111 -5.18 -4.03 -19.01
CA ASP A 111 -5.82 -3.16 -20.01
C ASP A 111 -7.18 -2.64 -19.53
N PHE A 112 -7.95 -3.47 -18.84
CA PHE A 112 -9.20 -3.06 -18.21
C PHE A 112 -8.94 -1.98 -17.14
N LEU A 113 -7.98 -2.17 -16.24
CA LEU A 113 -7.67 -1.20 -15.17
C LEU A 113 -7.12 0.11 -15.74
N LEU A 114 -6.35 0.07 -16.83
CA LEU A 114 -5.90 1.27 -17.54
C LEU A 114 -7.08 2.07 -18.11
N LYS A 115 -8.08 1.40 -18.68
CA LYS A 115 -9.32 2.04 -19.14
C LYS A 115 -10.14 2.63 -18.00
N GLU A 116 -10.18 1.97 -16.84
CA GLU A 116 -10.82 2.53 -15.63
C GLU A 116 -10.10 3.78 -15.13
N ARG A 117 -8.77 3.83 -15.26
CA ARG A 117 -7.98 5.04 -14.97
C ARG A 117 -8.28 6.16 -15.97
N GLU A 118 -8.30 5.89 -17.26
CA GLU A 118 -8.67 6.88 -18.29
C GLU A 118 -10.08 7.43 -18.10
N ALA A 119 -11.00 6.59 -17.63
CA ALA A 119 -12.37 6.99 -17.30
C ALA A 119 -12.50 7.75 -15.96
N GLY A 120 -11.41 7.92 -15.20
CA GLY A 120 -11.38 8.64 -13.93
C GLY A 120 -11.95 7.86 -12.73
N ARG A 121 -12.32 6.59 -12.89
CA ARG A 121 -12.76 5.74 -11.77
C ARG A 121 -11.61 5.21 -10.93
N ILE A 122 -10.42 5.14 -11.51
CA ILE A 122 -9.13 5.01 -10.81
C ILE A 122 -8.37 6.30 -11.08
N ARG A 123 -7.98 7.03 -10.05
CA ARG A 123 -7.20 8.27 -10.21
C ARG A 123 -5.73 8.01 -10.39
N ASN A 124 -5.19 7.08 -9.61
CA ASN A 124 -3.79 6.67 -9.66
C ASN A 124 -3.72 5.15 -9.68
N LEU A 125 -3.08 4.57 -10.71
CA LEU A 125 -2.86 3.13 -10.83
C LEU A 125 -1.41 2.80 -10.51
N GLY A 126 -1.20 1.91 -9.57
CA GLY A 126 0.11 1.46 -9.13
C GLY A 126 0.14 0.00 -8.74
N TRP A 127 1.11 -0.39 -7.96
CA TRP A 127 1.29 -1.77 -7.52
C TRP A 127 2.00 -1.86 -6.17
N SER A 128 1.70 -2.92 -5.39
CA SER A 128 2.43 -3.27 -4.18
C SER A 128 3.37 -4.44 -4.45
N PHE A 129 4.57 -4.36 -3.89
CA PHE A 129 5.65 -5.27 -4.22
C PHE A 129 6.15 -6.10 -3.02
N HIS A 130 6.25 -7.41 -3.25
CA HIS A 130 6.81 -8.39 -2.31
C HIS A 130 7.55 -9.50 -3.10
N GLY A 131 8.66 -9.16 -3.74
CA GLY A 131 9.32 -10.10 -4.63
C GLY A 131 10.82 -9.86 -4.83
N ASP A 132 11.37 -10.57 -5.80
CA ASP A 132 12.75 -10.44 -6.20
C ASP A 132 12.98 -9.26 -7.16
N VAL A 133 14.22 -8.81 -7.26
CA VAL A 133 14.64 -7.69 -8.11
C VAL A 133 14.28 -7.92 -9.58
N ALA A 134 14.39 -9.15 -10.09
CA ALA A 134 14.09 -9.43 -11.49
C ALA A 134 12.61 -9.17 -11.82
N THR A 135 11.70 -9.56 -10.92
CA THR A 135 10.27 -9.27 -11.09
C THR A 135 9.98 -7.78 -10.95
N PHE A 136 10.64 -7.10 -10.04
CA PHE A 136 10.53 -5.65 -9.88
C PHE A 136 10.93 -4.92 -11.16
N ASP A 137 12.12 -5.22 -11.69
CA ASP A 137 12.66 -4.60 -12.89
C ASP A 137 11.79 -4.88 -14.11
N TYR A 138 11.24 -6.09 -14.20
CA TYR A 138 10.29 -6.42 -15.26
C TYR A 138 9.07 -5.49 -15.25
N VAL A 139 8.41 -5.33 -14.11
CA VAL A 139 7.21 -4.48 -13.98
C VAL A 139 7.54 -3.01 -14.17
N LEU A 140 8.68 -2.57 -13.65
CA LEU A 140 9.14 -1.20 -13.73
C LEU A 140 9.49 -0.77 -15.17
N ASN A 141 9.96 -1.70 -16.01
CA ASN A 141 10.34 -1.44 -17.40
C ASN A 141 9.23 -1.73 -18.43
N MET A 142 8.02 -2.05 -17.98
CA MET A 142 6.86 -2.16 -18.88
C MET A 142 6.53 -0.80 -19.50
N ASP A 143 5.98 -0.81 -20.70
CA ASP A 143 5.42 0.40 -21.35
C ASP A 143 4.07 0.78 -20.72
N VAL A 144 4.12 1.05 -19.43
CA VAL A 144 2.97 1.48 -18.61
C VAL A 144 3.40 2.68 -17.79
N LYS A 145 2.67 3.77 -17.90
CA LYS A 145 2.87 4.90 -17.00
C LYS A 145 2.29 4.54 -15.62
N TRP A 146 3.15 4.11 -14.71
CA TRP A 146 2.80 3.89 -13.31
C TRP A 146 2.72 5.22 -12.57
N ASP A 147 1.62 5.43 -11.83
CA ASP A 147 1.41 6.67 -11.09
C ASP A 147 2.10 6.64 -9.72
N PHE A 148 2.30 5.43 -9.16
CA PHE A 148 3.01 5.21 -7.90
C PHE A 148 3.36 3.73 -7.72
N ALA A 149 4.19 3.44 -6.71
CA ALA A 149 4.43 2.08 -6.23
C ALA A 149 4.38 2.03 -4.71
N MET A 150 4.02 0.88 -4.15
CA MET A 150 4.07 0.62 -2.72
C MET A 150 5.14 -0.42 -2.42
N ILE A 151 6.13 -0.05 -1.63
CA ILE A 151 7.25 -0.92 -1.26
C ILE A 151 7.43 -0.98 0.26
N GLN A 152 7.99 -2.07 0.73
CA GLN A 152 8.43 -2.21 2.11
C GLN A 152 9.74 -1.42 2.30
N LEU A 153 9.74 -0.46 3.25
CA LEU A 153 10.93 0.35 3.52
C LEU A 153 11.01 0.73 5.00
N ASN A 154 12.12 0.37 5.61
CA ASN A 154 12.53 0.78 6.94
C ASN A 154 14.07 0.73 7.03
N TYR A 155 14.67 1.26 8.09
CA TYR A 155 16.13 1.40 8.19
C TYR A 155 16.89 0.07 8.31
N VAL A 156 16.21 -1.04 8.68
CA VAL A 156 16.83 -2.37 8.69
C VAL A 156 16.87 -2.92 7.27
N ASP A 157 15.72 -2.97 6.60
CA ASP A 157 15.59 -3.50 5.24
C ASP A 157 16.33 -2.66 4.20
N TRP A 158 16.62 -1.41 4.51
CA TRP A 158 17.42 -0.51 3.67
C TRP A 158 18.82 -1.06 3.42
N LYS A 159 19.48 -1.58 4.46
CA LYS A 159 20.86 -2.08 4.36
C LYS A 159 20.98 -3.59 4.44
N HIS A 160 19.98 -4.26 4.97
CA HIS A 160 19.95 -5.70 5.18
C HIS A 160 18.84 -6.34 4.36
N ALA A 161 19.03 -6.30 3.02
CA ALA A 161 18.10 -6.90 2.10
C ALA A 161 17.83 -8.37 2.44
N SER A 162 16.58 -8.73 2.56
CA SER A 162 16.13 -10.11 2.63
C SER A 162 15.75 -10.61 1.23
N ARG A 163 15.43 -11.90 1.10
CA ARG A 163 15.09 -12.52 -0.19
C ARG A 163 14.08 -11.73 -1.03
N ASN A 164 13.15 -11.06 -0.39
CA ASN A 164 12.04 -10.36 -1.04
C ASN A 164 12.00 -8.86 -0.72
N ASN A 165 13.11 -8.32 -0.20
CA ASN A 165 13.15 -6.94 0.21
C ASN A 165 14.53 -6.33 0.01
N HIS A 166 14.62 -5.44 -0.97
CA HIS A 166 15.81 -4.70 -1.35
C HIS A 166 15.48 -3.20 -1.32
N ALA A 167 15.04 -2.69 -0.16
CA ALA A 167 14.41 -1.38 -0.03
C ALA A 167 15.21 -0.23 -0.68
N GLU A 168 16.53 -0.17 -0.46
CA GLU A 168 17.38 0.86 -1.07
C GLU A 168 17.38 0.78 -2.61
N TYR A 169 17.47 -0.42 -3.16
CA TYR A 169 17.44 -0.63 -4.62
C TYR A 169 16.07 -0.23 -5.20
N LEU A 170 15.00 -0.77 -4.64
CA LEU A 170 13.63 -0.54 -5.13
C LEU A 170 13.30 0.96 -5.12
N TYR A 171 13.60 1.62 -4.00
CA TYR A 171 13.38 3.07 -3.87
C TYR A 171 14.20 3.86 -4.90
N ASN A 172 15.49 3.58 -5.05
CA ASN A 172 16.36 4.30 -5.98
C ASN A 172 15.92 4.14 -7.44
N GLU A 173 15.47 2.96 -7.84
CA GLU A 173 14.97 2.73 -9.20
C GLU A 173 13.64 3.44 -9.49
N LEU A 174 12.75 3.52 -8.51
CA LEU A 174 11.52 4.33 -8.59
C LEU A 174 11.84 5.83 -8.66
N ALA A 175 12.74 6.31 -7.81
CA ALA A 175 13.15 7.71 -7.76
C ALA A 175 13.79 8.18 -9.08
N LYS A 176 14.64 7.37 -9.72
CA LYS A 176 15.22 7.67 -11.05
C LYS A 176 14.15 7.90 -12.13
N ARG A 177 12.98 7.30 -11.98
CA ARG A 177 11.85 7.40 -12.92
C ARG A 177 10.80 8.40 -12.48
N ASN A 178 11.03 9.10 -11.38
CA ASN A 178 10.07 10.01 -10.75
C ASN A 178 8.73 9.31 -10.44
N ILE A 179 8.75 8.03 -10.06
CA ILE A 179 7.58 7.29 -9.61
C ILE A 179 7.46 7.48 -8.10
N PRO A 180 6.39 8.13 -7.62
CA PRO A 180 6.16 8.33 -6.18
C PRO A 180 5.98 7.01 -5.42
N VAL A 181 6.26 7.04 -4.12
CA VAL A 181 6.30 5.82 -3.30
C VAL A 181 5.36 5.92 -2.10
N ASN A 182 4.52 4.91 -1.92
CA ASN A 182 3.86 4.62 -0.65
C ASN A 182 4.69 3.60 0.11
N ILE A 183 4.91 3.82 1.41
CA ILE A 183 5.73 2.93 2.21
C ILE A 183 4.86 2.07 3.11
N MET A 184 5.05 0.75 3.01
CA MET A 184 4.53 -0.24 3.95
C MET A 184 5.64 -0.77 4.86
N GLU A 185 5.28 -1.40 5.97
CA GLU A 185 6.21 -1.98 6.96
C GLU A 185 7.28 -1.02 7.51
N PRO A 186 6.94 0.24 7.81
CA PRO A 186 7.91 1.17 8.37
C PRO A 186 8.45 0.71 9.73
N LEU A 187 7.66 -0.08 10.45
CA LEU A 187 8.02 -0.64 11.76
C LEU A 187 8.41 -2.13 11.72
N LEU A 188 8.54 -2.73 10.54
CA LEU A 188 8.91 -4.14 10.37
C LEU A 188 8.03 -5.07 11.24
N GLY A 189 6.69 -5.01 11.02
CA GLY A 189 5.71 -5.74 11.82
C GLY A 189 5.71 -5.34 13.32
N GLY A 190 5.98 -4.07 13.61
CA GLY A 190 6.07 -3.56 14.99
C GLY A 190 7.40 -3.79 15.70
N ARG A 191 8.33 -4.57 15.12
CA ARG A 191 9.63 -4.89 15.74
C ARG A 191 10.50 -3.65 16.01
N LEU A 192 10.37 -2.62 15.18
CA LEU A 192 11.13 -1.38 15.31
C LEU A 192 10.50 -0.37 16.31
N SER A 193 9.41 -0.72 16.96
CA SER A 193 8.86 0.05 18.08
C SER A 193 9.57 -0.23 19.41
N LYS A 194 10.38 -1.29 19.46
CA LYS A 194 11.17 -1.69 20.62
C LYS A 194 12.62 -1.90 20.20
N MET A 195 13.55 -1.41 21.00
CA MET A 195 15.00 -1.56 20.81
C MET A 195 15.67 -1.88 22.13
N ALA A 196 16.93 -2.36 22.07
CA ALA A 196 17.76 -2.51 23.24
C ALA A 196 18.03 -1.15 23.92
N ASP A 197 18.07 -1.12 25.24
CA ASP A 197 18.14 0.11 26.04
C ASP A 197 19.28 1.05 25.66
N HIS A 198 20.44 0.51 25.29
CA HIS A 198 21.58 1.33 24.85
C HIS A 198 21.32 2.07 23.53
N LEU A 199 20.50 1.50 22.62
CA LEU A 199 20.08 2.17 21.39
C LEU A 199 19.01 3.24 21.70
N VAL A 200 18.05 2.91 22.56
CA VAL A 200 17.04 3.86 23.02
C VAL A 200 17.70 5.08 23.66
N ALA A 201 18.68 4.86 24.54
CA ALA A 201 19.43 5.94 25.19
C ALA A 201 20.09 6.88 24.17
N ARG A 202 20.70 6.34 23.12
CA ARG A 202 21.31 7.14 22.03
C ARG A 202 20.29 7.96 21.26
N LEU A 203 19.12 7.40 20.96
CA LEU A 203 18.04 8.12 20.28
C LEU A 203 17.50 9.25 21.16
N LYS A 204 17.31 8.99 22.44
CA LYS A 204 16.81 9.97 23.42
C LYS A 204 17.80 11.12 23.72
N GLN A 205 19.09 10.93 23.51
CA GLN A 205 20.06 12.03 23.57
C GLN A 205 19.78 13.11 22.51
N ARG A 206 19.23 12.73 21.37
CA ARG A 206 18.90 13.69 20.30
C ARG A 206 17.48 14.23 20.41
N ARG A 207 16.52 13.40 20.79
CA ARG A 207 15.10 13.74 20.94
C ARG A 207 14.51 13.03 22.16
N PRO A 208 14.61 13.66 23.35
CA PRO A 208 14.25 13.01 24.63
C PRO A 208 12.80 12.54 24.71
N ASN A 209 11.89 13.29 24.09
CA ASN A 209 10.45 13.04 24.17
C ASN A 209 9.90 12.17 23.03
N ASP A 210 10.71 11.88 22.00
CA ASP A 210 10.27 11.08 20.87
C ASP A 210 10.21 9.59 21.22
N SER A 211 9.17 8.90 20.73
CA SER A 211 9.09 7.44 20.85
C SER A 211 10.11 6.76 19.93
N VAL A 212 10.47 5.51 20.22
CA VAL A 212 11.33 4.72 19.35
C VAL A 212 10.71 4.54 17.96
N ALA A 213 9.40 4.31 17.90
CA ALA A 213 8.67 4.17 16.64
C ALA A 213 8.76 5.42 15.75
N SER A 214 8.79 6.62 16.34
CA SER A 214 8.85 7.88 15.59
C SER A 214 10.10 7.99 14.72
N TRP A 215 11.21 7.37 15.15
CA TRP A 215 12.44 7.34 14.37
C TRP A 215 12.32 6.50 13.09
N ALA A 216 11.60 5.38 13.16
CA ALA A 216 11.34 4.56 11.98
C ALA A 216 10.42 5.29 10.98
N PHE A 217 9.37 5.95 11.46
CA PHE A 217 8.50 6.78 10.62
C PHE A 217 9.27 7.95 9.99
N ARG A 218 10.14 8.63 10.75
CA ARG A 218 10.99 9.71 10.21
C ARG A 218 11.94 9.19 9.14
N PHE A 219 12.57 8.03 9.37
CA PHE A 219 13.43 7.41 8.37
C PHE A 219 12.66 7.11 7.08
N ALA A 220 11.51 6.47 7.20
CA ALA A 220 10.70 6.13 6.05
C ALA A 220 10.21 7.39 5.29
N GLY A 221 9.71 8.38 6.01
CA GLY A 221 9.09 9.56 5.40
C GLY A 221 10.06 10.66 4.94
N HIS A 222 11.37 10.57 5.25
CA HIS A 222 12.29 11.64 4.86
C HIS A 222 12.78 11.51 3.41
N HIS A 223 12.58 10.38 2.77
CA HIS A 223 13.03 10.14 1.40
C HIS A 223 12.19 10.97 0.40
N PRO A 224 12.82 11.68 -0.56
CA PRO A 224 12.10 12.42 -1.60
C PRO A 224 11.13 11.53 -2.39
N GLY A 225 9.95 12.05 -2.75
CA GLY A 225 8.96 11.31 -3.53
C GLY A 225 8.14 10.30 -2.72
N VAL A 226 8.33 10.20 -1.40
CA VAL A 226 7.42 9.45 -0.53
C VAL A 226 6.12 10.23 -0.37
N LEU A 227 5.00 9.62 -0.77
CA LEU A 227 3.65 10.19 -0.65
C LEU A 227 3.05 9.94 0.73
N THR A 228 3.20 8.71 1.23
CA THR A 228 2.66 8.31 2.52
C THR A 228 3.47 7.18 3.14
N VAL A 229 3.41 7.11 4.47
CA VAL A 229 3.96 6.02 5.27
C VAL A 229 2.80 5.37 6.01
N LEU A 230 2.52 4.12 5.67
CA LEU A 230 1.39 3.39 6.24
C LEU A 230 1.70 2.92 7.65
N SER A 231 0.76 3.10 8.55
CA SER A 231 0.75 2.50 9.88
C SER A 231 -0.30 1.40 9.92
N GLY A 232 0.07 0.20 10.34
CA GLY A 232 -0.90 -0.86 10.62
C GLY A 232 -1.66 -0.55 11.91
N MET A 233 -2.98 -0.60 11.87
CA MET A 233 -3.88 -0.44 13.00
C MET A 233 -4.70 -1.72 13.21
#